data_79bd7844a06da4404c172252573a8ab5
#
_entry.id   79bd7844a06da4404c172252573a8ab5
#
_cell.length_a   1.000
_cell.length_b   1.000
_cell.length_c   1.000
_cell.angle_alpha   90.00
_cell.angle_beta   90.00
_cell.angle_gamma   90.00
#
_symmetry.space_group_name_H-M   'P 1'
#
loop_
_entity.id
_entity.type
_entity.pdbx_description
1 polymer ?
#
loop_
_entity_poly.entity_id
_entity_poly.type
_entity_poly.pdbx_seq_one_letter_code
_entity_poly.pdbx_strand_id
1 'polypeptide(L)'
;MRYRKKPVVIDATQWWKNGDHPDDNSHPIGEIGSGELSEGRVVRRFRSPDIPGEQECSKCGKPMHGHGWIDTLEDGHNACPGDWIITGIQGERYPCKPDIFKATYEPFT
;
A
#
# COMPACT_ATOMS: atom_id res chain seq x y z
N MET A 1 26.39 -3.37 -16.39
CA MET A 1 25.93 -4.69 -16.83
C MET A 1 24.40 -4.68 -16.94
N ARG A 2 23.88 -5.55 -17.78
CA ARG A 2 22.42 -5.62 -18.00
C ARG A 2 21.87 -6.91 -17.38
N TYR A 3 20.71 -6.78 -16.71
CA TYR A 3 20.03 -7.94 -16.11
C TYR A 3 18.57 -7.95 -16.55
N ARG A 4 18.03 -9.15 -16.67
CA ARG A 4 16.61 -9.36 -16.92
C ARG A 4 15.95 -9.88 -15.65
N LYS A 5 14.78 -9.33 -15.31
CA LYS A 5 13.99 -9.86 -14.20
C LYS A 5 13.48 -11.26 -14.56
N LYS A 6 13.67 -12.21 -13.64
CA LYS A 6 13.15 -13.56 -13.86
C LYS A 6 11.61 -13.53 -13.84
N PRO A 7 10.96 -14.37 -14.68
CA PRO A 7 9.51 -14.44 -14.65
C PRO A 7 9.04 -15.14 -13.37
N VAL A 8 8.53 -14.37 -12.42
CA VAL A 8 7.98 -14.91 -11.17
C VAL A 8 6.55 -14.44 -11.02
N VAL A 9 5.71 -15.29 -10.42
CA VAL A 9 4.33 -14.93 -10.09
C VAL A 9 4.32 -14.29 -8.71
N ILE A 10 3.68 -13.12 -8.61
CA ILE A 10 3.55 -12.40 -7.35
C ILE A 10 2.07 -12.13 -7.10
N ASP A 11 1.74 -11.83 -5.86
CA ASP A 11 0.40 -11.36 -5.52
C ASP A 11 0.41 -9.85 -5.46
N ALA A 12 -0.68 -9.23 -5.92
CA ALA A 12 -0.82 -7.79 -5.90
C ALA A 12 -2.26 -7.39 -5.63
N THR A 13 -2.43 -6.36 -4.83
CA THR A 13 -3.75 -5.80 -4.50
C THR A 13 -3.68 -4.29 -4.66
N GLN A 14 -4.62 -3.70 -5.40
CA GLN A 14 -4.70 -2.26 -5.49
C GLN A 14 -5.35 -1.72 -4.22
N TRP A 15 -4.66 -0.78 -3.58
CA TRP A 15 -5.07 -0.25 -2.28
C TRP A 15 -5.57 1.19 -2.43
N TRP A 16 -6.71 1.50 -1.84
CA TRP A 16 -7.29 2.83 -1.86
C TRP A 16 -7.49 3.42 -0.47
N LYS A 17 -7.78 2.56 0.49
CA LYS A 17 -8.10 3.00 1.85
C LYS A 17 -7.83 1.88 2.84
N ASN A 18 -7.81 2.24 4.10
CA ASN A 18 -7.61 1.28 5.19
C ASN A 18 -8.64 0.13 5.11
N GLY A 19 -8.13 -1.08 5.18
CA GLY A 19 -8.95 -2.29 5.12
C GLY A 19 -9.02 -2.95 3.75
N ASP A 20 -8.51 -2.31 2.70
CA ASP A 20 -8.61 -2.86 1.35
C ASP A 20 -7.73 -4.08 1.11
N HIS A 21 -6.61 -4.21 1.83
CA HIS A 21 -5.74 -5.37 1.64
C HIS A 21 -6.35 -6.61 2.32
N PRO A 22 -6.46 -7.75 1.60
CA PRO A 22 -7.13 -8.93 2.14
C PRO A 22 -6.46 -9.53 3.39
N ASP A 23 -5.16 -9.31 3.55
CA ASP A 23 -4.43 -9.84 4.71
C ASP A 23 -4.37 -8.88 5.89
N ASP A 24 -5.02 -7.73 5.80
CA ASP A 24 -4.99 -6.73 6.87
C ASP A 24 -5.76 -7.16 8.11
N ASN A 25 -6.78 -7.99 7.96
CA ASN A 25 -7.62 -8.43 9.07
C ASN A 25 -8.26 -7.27 9.82
N SER A 26 -8.55 -6.17 9.11
CA SER A 26 -9.17 -5.00 9.69
C SER A 26 -10.60 -5.31 10.14
N HIS A 27 -11.03 -4.67 11.22
CA HIS A 27 -12.38 -4.85 11.76
C HIS A 27 -12.98 -3.48 12.08
N PRO A 28 -14.31 -3.36 12.08
CA PRO A 28 -14.95 -2.09 12.42
C PRO A 28 -14.60 -1.63 13.83
N ILE A 29 -14.33 -0.32 13.99
CA ILE A 29 -14.04 0.30 15.27
C ILE A 29 -15.03 1.45 15.48
N GLY A 30 -15.23 1.83 16.73
CA GLY A 30 -16.13 2.89 17.08
C GLY A 30 -17.59 2.43 17.11
N GLU A 31 -18.51 3.39 16.99
CA GLU A 31 -19.94 3.10 17.03
C GLU A 31 -20.42 2.46 15.73
N ILE A 32 -21.50 1.70 15.83
CA ILE A 32 -22.14 1.08 14.68
C ILE A 32 -22.51 2.18 13.67
N GLY A 33 -22.07 2.00 12.42
CA GLY A 33 -22.35 2.96 11.35
C GLY A 33 -21.25 3.98 11.10
N SER A 34 -20.19 3.97 11.87
CA SER A 34 -19.06 4.89 11.64
C SER A 34 -18.31 4.54 10.34
N GLY A 35 -18.34 3.28 9.93
CA GLY A 35 -17.63 2.82 8.74
C GLY A 35 -16.12 2.79 8.87
N GLU A 36 -15.61 3.11 10.07
CA GLU A 36 -14.18 3.15 10.30
C GLU A 36 -13.64 1.77 10.63
N LEU A 37 -12.49 1.43 10.04
CA LEU A 37 -11.83 0.16 10.26
C LEU A 37 -10.54 0.33 11.06
N SER A 38 -10.19 -0.70 11.80
CA SER A 38 -8.93 -0.73 12.53
C SER A 38 -7.75 -0.70 11.56
N GLU A 39 -6.58 -0.30 12.07
CA GLU A 39 -5.35 -0.34 11.29
C GLU A 39 -5.06 -1.76 10.82
N GLY A 40 -4.72 -1.90 9.54
CA GLY A 40 -4.30 -3.18 9.00
C GLY A 40 -2.87 -3.53 9.40
N ARG A 41 -2.52 -4.79 9.33
CA ARG A 41 -1.15 -5.23 9.63
C ARG A 41 -0.23 -5.17 8.41
N VAL A 42 -0.78 -5.17 7.21
CA VAL A 42 0.00 -5.04 5.97
C VAL A 42 0.13 -3.56 5.59
N VAL A 43 -1.02 -2.88 5.46
CA VAL A 43 -1.03 -1.45 5.19
C VAL A 43 -1.52 -0.75 6.45
N ARG A 44 -0.59 -0.10 7.11
CA ARG A 44 -0.83 0.60 8.37
C ARG A 44 -1.22 2.05 8.10
N ARG A 45 -1.72 2.74 9.11
CA ARG A 45 -2.08 4.15 8.96
C ARG A 45 -0.83 5.00 8.75
N PHE A 46 -1.01 6.10 7.99
CA PHE A 46 0.05 7.07 7.79
C PHE A 46 0.63 7.52 9.13
N ARG A 47 1.94 7.51 9.19
CA ARG A 47 2.67 7.97 10.37
C ARG A 47 3.98 8.59 9.93
N SER A 48 4.11 9.87 10.16
CA SER A 48 5.36 10.59 9.95
C SER A 48 5.36 11.77 10.89
N PRO A 49 6.34 11.89 11.80
CA PRO A 49 6.37 13.01 12.72
C PRO A 49 6.68 14.33 12.05
N ASP A 50 7.25 14.29 10.85
CA ASP A 50 7.73 15.49 10.16
C ASP A 50 6.77 16.03 9.11
N ILE A 51 5.73 15.28 8.76
CA ILE A 51 4.79 15.67 7.70
C ILE A 51 3.38 15.70 8.27
N PRO A 52 2.72 16.90 8.29
CA PRO A 52 1.35 16.99 8.75
C PRO A 52 0.39 16.17 7.87
N GLY A 53 -0.62 15.57 8.48
CA GLY A 53 -1.59 14.75 7.75
C GLY A 53 -2.42 15.55 6.74
N GLU A 54 -2.56 16.86 6.92
CA GLU A 54 -3.27 17.74 6.01
C GLU A 54 -2.44 18.14 4.78
N GLN A 55 -1.13 17.92 4.82
CA GLN A 55 -0.26 18.26 3.70
C GLN A 55 -0.58 17.40 2.49
N GLU A 56 -0.59 18.02 1.32
CA GLU A 56 -0.80 17.28 0.08
C GLU A 56 0.46 16.49 -0.30
N CYS A 57 0.22 15.28 -0.80
CA CYS A 57 1.31 14.43 -1.26
C CYS A 57 1.87 14.96 -2.58
N SER A 58 3.19 15.06 -2.66
CA SER A 58 3.87 15.49 -3.88
C SER A 58 3.71 14.52 -5.05
N LYS A 59 3.34 13.27 -4.77
CA LYS A 59 3.21 12.23 -5.79
C LYS A 59 1.79 12.07 -6.33
N CYS A 60 0.78 12.22 -5.48
CA CYS A 60 -0.61 11.98 -5.89
C CYS A 60 -1.54 13.15 -5.63
N GLY A 61 -1.09 14.17 -4.90
CA GLY A 61 -1.89 15.36 -4.62
C GLY A 61 -2.94 15.20 -3.52
N LYS A 62 -3.11 14.02 -2.98
CA LYS A 62 -4.10 13.77 -1.91
C LYS A 62 -3.49 14.04 -0.54
N PRO A 63 -4.33 14.38 0.48
CA PRO A 63 -3.80 14.60 1.83
C PRO A 63 -3.07 13.38 2.37
N MET A 64 -1.99 13.63 3.12
CA MET A 64 -1.16 12.55 3.64
C MET A 64 -1.90 11.63 4.61
N HIS A 65 -2.86 12.15 5.38
CA HIS A 65 -3.61 11.32 6.32
C HIS A 65 -4.46 10.22 5.65
N GLY A 66 -4.68 10.31 4.33
CA GLY A 66 -5.36 9.27 3.57
C GLY A 66 -4.42 8.19 3.04
N HIS A 67 -3.13 8.31 3.31
CA HIS A 67 -2.12 7.36 2.84
C HIS A 67 -1.97 6.19 3.82
N GLY A 68 -1.39 5.10 3.31
CA GLY A 68 -0.99 3.98 4.15
C GLY A 68 0.51 3.97 4.38
N TRP A 69 0.94 3.11 5.28
CA TRP A 69 2.34 2.86 5.58
C TRP A 69 2.61 1.37 5.52
N ILE A 70 3.65 0.98 4.81
CA ILE A 70 4.05 -0.41 4.68
C ILE A 70 5.44 -0.56 5.23
N ASP A 71 5.61 -1.47 6.20
CA ASP A 71 6.93 -1.81 6.72
C ASP A 71 7.66 -2.63 5.66
N THR A 72 8.84 -2.19 5.26
CA THR A 72 9.68 -2.88 4.29
C THR A 72 11.02 -3.22 4.92
N LEU A 73 11.85 -3.95 4.21
CA LEU A 73 13.20 -4.26 4.69
C LEU A 73 14.07 -3.01 4.80
N GLU A 74 13.64 -1.91 4.21
CA GLU A 74 14.35 -0.62 4.22
C GLU A 74 13.62 0.43 5.05
N ASP A 75 13.10 0.07 6.20
CA ASP A 75 12.37 0.91 7.17
C ASP A 75 10.88 1.07 6.87
N GLY A 76 10.49 1.30 5.63
CA GLY A 76 9.10 1.44 5.27
C GLY A 76 8.86 2.50 4.22
N HIS A 77 7.66 2.47 3.65
CA HIS A 77 7.25 3.39 2.60
C HIS A 77 5.79 3.79 2.74
N ASN A 78 5.48 5.02 2.35
CA ASN A 78 4.09 5.46 2.22
C ASN A 78 3.46 4.83 0.98
N ALA A 79 2.21 4.38 1.12
CA ALA A 79 1.40 3.94 0.00
C ALA A 79 0.38 5.02 -0.31
N CYS A 80 0.37 5.52 -1.54
CA CYS A 80 -0.66 6.46 -2.00
C CYS A 80 -1.94 5.70 -2.33
N PRO A 81 -3.13 6.31 -2.12
CA PRO A 81 -4.36 5.71 -2.62
C PRO A 81 -4.24 5.44 -4.12
N GLY A 82 -4.53 4.21 -4.53
CA GLY A 82 -4.36 3.76 -5.90
C GLY A 82 -3.11 2.94 -6.16
N ASP A 83 -2.15 2.95 -5.24
CA ASP A 83 -0.95 2.14 -5.38
C ASP A 83 -1.29 0.65 -5.28
N TRP A 84 -0.49 -0.17 -5.96
CA TRP A 84 -0.59 -1.62 -5.83
C TRP A 84 0.36 -2.09 -4.74
N ILE A 85 -0.14 -2.96 -3.86
CA ILE A 85 0.67 -3.56 -2.81
C ILE A 85 1.09 -4.93 -3.30
N ILE A 86 2.39 -5.08 -3.53
CA ILE A 86 2.97 -6.31 -4.07
C ILE A 86 3.48 -7.17 -2.91
N THR A 87 3.13 -8.45 -2.95
CA THR A 87 3.71 -9.45 -2.05
C THR A 87 4.66 -10.30 -2.88
N GLY A 88 5.94 -10.21 -2.57
CA GLY A 88 6.98 -10.91 -3.31
C GLY A 88 7.11 -12.38 -2.90
N ILE A 89 8.07 -13.06 -3.52
CA ILE A 89 8.24 -14.52 -3.35
C ILE A 89 8.67 -14.92 -1.95
N GLN A 90 9.25 -14.00 -1.18
CA GLN A 90 9.67 -14.25 0.19
C GLN A 90 8.69 -13.68 1.22
N GLY A 91 7.53 -13.25 0.77
CA GLY A 91 6.53 -12.62 1.64
C GLY A 91 6.77 -11.15 1.91
N GLU A 92 7.81 -10.56 1.34
CA GLU A 92 8.09 -9.12 1.46
C GLU A 92 7.00 -8.33 0.75
N ARG A 93 6.67 -7.16 1.30
CA ARG A 93 5.61 -6.31 0.75
C ARG A 93 6.11 -4.90 0.49
N TYR A 94 5.64 -4.33 -0.62
CA TYR A 94 6.05 -2.98 -1.01
C TYR A 94 5.00 -2.36 -1.93
N PRO A 95 4.90 -1.01 -1.93
CA PRO A 95 3.97 -0.32 -2.81
C PRO A 95 4.57 -0.13 -4.21
N CYS A 96 3.71 -0.11 -5.22
CA CYS A 96 4.09 0.13 -6.60
C CYS A 96 3.09 1.09 -7.24
N LYS A 97 3.58 2.11 -7.93
CA LYS A 97 2.71 3.07 -8.61
C LYS A 97 1.90 2.40 -9.71
N PRO A 98 0.64 2.82 -9.94
CA PRO A 98 -0.23 2.19 -10.94
C PRO A 98 0.36 2.12 -12.34
N ASP A 99 1.01 3.19 -12.79
CA ASP A 99 1.62 3.23 -14.13
C ASP A 99 2.80 2.28 -14.23
N ILE A 100 3.62 2.21 -13.19
CA ILE A 100 4.76 1.29 -13.14
C ILE A 100 4.26 -0.15 -13.06
N PHE A 101 3.23 -0.39 -12.25
CA PHE A 101 2.64 -1.72 -12.14
C PHE A 101 2.12 -2.21 -13.49
N LYS A 102 1.37 -1.36 -14.19
CA LYS A 102 0.81 -1.69 -15.50
C LYS A 102 1.90 -2.00 -16.54
N ALA A 103 3.02 -1.28 -16.47
CA ALA A 103 4.13 -1.48 -17.40
C ALA A 103 4.96 -2.72 -17.08
N THR A 104 4.93 -3.20 -15.83
CA THR A 104 5.82 -4.24 -15.34
C THR A 104 5.13 -5.60 -15.21
N TYR A 105 3.86 -5.62 -14.85
CA TYR A 105 3.12 -6.85 -14.54
C TYR A 105 1.89 -7.01 -15.41
N GLU A 106 1.48 -8.27 -15.59
CA GLU A 106 0.24 -8.61 -16.29
C GLU A 106 -0.50 -9.67 -15.51
N PRO A 107 -1.84 -9.76 -15.67
CA PRO A 107 -2.60 -10.78 -14.96
C PRO A 107 -2.10 -12.18 -15.33
N PHE A 108 -2.06 -13.04 -14.33
CA PHE A 108 -1.68 -14.45 -14.50
C PHE A 108 -2.86 -15.32 -14.02
N THR A 109 -3.38 -16.14 -14.92
CA THR A 109 -4.50 -17.03 -14.62
C THR A 109 -4.14 -18.48 -14.90
#